data_aa9df85d7e2385112cddde86019d8c19
#
_entry.id   aa9df85d7e2385112cddde86019d8c19
#
_cell.length_a   1.000
_cell.length_b   1.000
_cell.length_c   1.000
_cell.angle_alpha   90.00
_cell.angle_beta   90.00
_cell.angle_gamma   90.00
#
_symmetry.space_group_name_H-M   'P 1'
#
loop_
_entity.id
_entity.type
_entity.pdbx_description
1 polymer ?
#
loop_
_entity_poly.entity_id
_entity_poly.type
_entity_poly.pdbx_seq_one_letter_code
_entity_poly.pdbx_strand_id
1 'polypeptide(L)'
;MEKEFDYNINLEVGYSHLEVIDVPSIVAAAKEKWQNQTLTQVNDSVVRIGIVEGEFHWHKHDNDDEFFFVLEGQLLIDLEDRTIELNPNQGVTITKGVMHRPRAPKRTTMLMVETSAIEPTGD
;
A
#
# COMPACT_ATOMS: atom_id res chain seq x y z
N MET A 1 16.38 6.52 -21.89
CA MET A 1 16.44 6.45 -20.47
C MET A 1 15.12 6.02 -19.87
N GLU A 2 15.20 5.10 -19.01
CA GLU A 2 14.04 4.54 -18.40
C GLU A 2 13.54 5.41 -17.27
N LYS A 3 12.24 5.59 -17.21
CA LYS A 3 11.66 6.36 -16.13
C LYS A 3 11.69 5.57 -14.84
N GLU A 4 12.12 6.20 -13.77
CA GLU A 4 12.09 5.57 -12.47
C GLU A 4 10.93 6.12 -11.66
N PHE A 5 10.34 5.27 -10.85
CA PHE A 5 9.26 5.67 -9.96
C PHE A 5 9.84 6.26 -8.69
N ASP A 6 9.27 7.37 -8.25
CA ASP A 6 9.77 8.10 -7.09
C ASP A 6 9.06 7.60 -5.83
N TYR A 7 9.23 6.33 -5.52
CA TYR A 7 8.64 5.70 -4.35
C TYR A 7 9.73 5.16 -3.46
N ASN A 8 9.54 5.28 -2.14
CA ASN A 8 10.40 4.63 -1.16
C ASN A 8 9.73 3.34 -0.73
N ILE A 9 10.13 2.23 -1.29
CA ILE A 9 9.52 0.93 -1.01
C ILE A 9 10.56 0.04 -0.31
N ASN A 10 10.24 -0.39 0.91
CA ASN A 10 11.09 -1.27 1.68
C ASN A 10 10.34 -2.58 1.93
N LEU A 11 10.80 -3.65 1.30
CA LEU A 11 10.14 -4.96 1.37
C LEU A 11 10.60 -5.81 2.55
N GLU A 12 11.66 -5.42 3.23
CA GLU A 12 12.12 -6.18 4.39
C GLU A 12 11.15 -6.05 5.54
N VAL A 13 10.93 -7.15 6.26
CA VAL A 13 10.04 -7.17 7.42
C VAL A 13 10.69 -6.34 8.53
N GLY A 14 10.02 -5.27 8.93
CA GLY A 14 10.59 -4.31 9.87
C GLY A 14 10.44 -4.67 11.33
N TYR A 15 9.48 -5.55 11.66
CA TYR A 15 9.17 -5.88 13.06
C TYR A 15 9.20 -7.39 13.23
N SER A 16 9.84 -7.82 14.32
CA SER A 16 9.87 -9.23 14.69
C SER A 16 8.50 -9.67 15.21
N HIS A 17 8.25 -10.98 15.18
CA HIS A 17 7.06 -11.49 15.83
C HIS A 17 7.10 -11.15 17.32
N LEU A 18 5.95 -10.90 17.91
CA LEU A 18 5.77 -10.52 19.31
C LEU A 18 6.21 -9.08 19.62
N GLU A 19 6.69 -8.35 18.62
CA GLU A 19 7.06 -6.94 18.77
C GLU A 19 5.84 -6.07 18.44
N VAL A 20 5.59 -5.05 19.27
CA VAL A 20 4.48 -4.14 19.05
C VAL A 20 4.82 -3.17 17.93
N ILE A 21 3.89 -3.04 16.98
CA ILE A 21 4.00 -2.09 15.88
C ILE A 21 3.19 -0.85 16.25
N ASP A 22 3.86 0.30 16.32
CA ASP A 22 3.21 1.55 16.69
C ASP A 22 3.09 2.43 15.45
N VAL A 23 1.92 2.44 14.84
CA VAL A 23 1.69 3.17 13.60
C VAL A 23 1.93 4.68 13.74
N PRO A 24 1.45 5.35 14.81
CA PRO A 24 1.72 6.78 14.92
C PRO A 24 3.20 7.13 14.90
N SER A 25 4.06 6.32 15.50
CA SER A 25 5.50 6.58 15.48
C SER A 25 6.07 6.44 14.07
N ILE A 26 5.59 5.47 13.31
CA ILE A 26 6.04 5.26 11.93
C ILE A 26 5.63 6.45 11.07
N VAL A 27 4.38 6.91 11.22
CA VAL A 27 3.87 8.05 10.48
C VAL A 27 4.65 9.31 10.80
N ALA A 28 4.96 9.53 12.09
CA ALA A 28 5.68 10.72 12.51
C ALA A 28 7.09 10.76 11.93
N ALA A 29 7.71 9.61 11.70
CA ALA A 29 9.06 9.53 11.16
C ALA A 29 9.09 9.56 9.63
N ALA A 30 7.95 9.39 8.96
CA ALA A 30 7.91 9.30 7.51
C ALA A 30 8.07 10.67 6.86
N LYS A 31 9.02 10.78 5.93
CA LYS A 31 9.34 12.06 5.28
C LYS A 31 9.14 12.05 3.77
N GLU A 32 9.00 10.86 3.19
CA GLU A 32 8.84 10.73 1.75
C GLU A 32 7.38 10.96 1.35
N LYS A 33 7.17 11.37 0.11
CA LYS A 33 5.82 11.54 -0.39
C LYS A 33 5.10 10.22 -0.60
N TRP A 34 5.84 9.18 -0.97
CA TRP A 34 5.24 7.86 -1.17
C TRP A 34 6.16 6.83 -0.54
N GLN A 35 5.75 6.33 0.60
CA GLN A 35 6.54 5.40 1.39
C GLN A 35 5.72 4.15 1.67
N ASN A 36 6.30 2.99 1.35
CA ASN A 36 5.68 1.69 1.54
C ASN A 36 6.67 0.81 2.29
N GLN A 37 6.25 0.22 3.38
CA GLN A 37 7.12 -0.54 4.24
C GLN A 37 6.41 -1.80 4.71
N THR A 38 7.11 -2.94 4.64
CA THR A 38 6.59 -4.19 5.20
C THR A 38 6.76 -4.15 6.71
N LEU A 39 5.68 -4.35 7.43
CA LEU A 39 5.67 -4.31 8.89
C LEU A 39 5.91 -5.67 9.50
N THR A 40 5.10 -6.65 9.13
CA THR A 40 5.14 -7.97 9.76
C THR A 40 4.67 -9.02 8.78
N GLN A 41 4.97 -10.27 9.10
CA GLN A 41 4.57 -11.41 8.29
C GLN A 41 3.67 -12.31 9.10
N VAL A 42 2.59 -12.77 8.47
CA VAL A 42 1.65 -13.70 9.07
C VAL A 42 1.51 -14.87 8.07
N ASN A 43 2.18 -15.98 8.35
CA ASN A 43 2.28 -17.11 7.42
C ASN A 43 2.83 -16.61 6.08
N ASP A 44 2.15 -16.84 4.97
CA ASP A 44 2.58 -16.40 3.65
C ASP A 44 2.17 -14.99 3.33
N SER A 45 1.46 -14.32 4.22
CA SER A 45 0.98 -12.96 4.01
C SER A 45 1.86 -11.97 4.75
N VAL A 46 1.88 -10.74 4.24
CA VAL A 46 2.54 -9.64 4.92
C VAL A 46 1.55 -8.50 5.11
N VAL A 47 1.78 -7.73 6.16
CA VAL A 47 1.08 -6.48 6.39
C VAL A 47 2.06 -5.37 6.09
N ARG A 48 1.68 -4.47 5.19
CA ARG A 48 2.49 -3.31 4.80
C ARG A 48 1.77 -2.04 5.16
N ILE A 49 2.55 -0.98 5.40
CA ILE A 49 1.99 0.33 5.63
C ILE A 49 2.38 1.22 4.45
N GLY A 50 1.40 1.98 3.95
CA GLY A 50 1.65 3.01 2.98
C GLY A 50 1.39 4.36 3.61
N ILE A 51 2.35 5.29 3.50
CA ILE A 51 2.18 6.67 3.92
C ILE A 51 2.43 7.46 2.66
N VAL A 52 1.35 7.96 2.06
CA VAL A 52 1.37 8.33 0.66
C VAL A 52 0.65 9.64 0.40
N GLU A 53 1.12 10.33 -0.63
CA GLU A 53 0.48 11.51 -1.17
C GLU A 53 0.86 11.61 -2.64
N GLY A 54 -0.13 11.85 -3.51
CA GLY A 54 0.10 11.88 -4.94
C GLY A 54 -0.43 10.63 -5.62
N GLU A 55 0.17 10.28 -6.74
CA GLU A 55 -0.32 9.21 -7.60
C GLU A 55 0.70 8.10 -7.74
N PHE A 56 0.23 6.87 -7.66
CA PHE A 56 1.00 5.71 -8.06
C PHE A 56 0.76 5.50 -9.56
N HIS A 57 1.47 4.56 -10.17
CA HIS A 57 1.23 4.25 -11.58
C HIS A 57 0.18 3.16 -11.72
N TRP A 58 -0.40 3.06 -12.93
CA TRP A 58 -1.31 1.97 -13.26
C TRP A 58 -0.56 0.65 -13.28
N HIS A 59 -1.12 -0.36 -12.60
CA HIS A 59 -0.49 -1.69 -12.55
C HIS A 59 -1.52 -2.73 -12.16
N LYS A 60 -1.09 -3.99 -12.16
CA LYS A 60 -1.91 -5.11 -11.71
C LYS A 60 -1.01 -6.18 -11.11
N HIS A 61 -1.64 -7.10 -10.41
CA HIS A 61 -0.98 -8.30 -9.88
C HIS A 61 -1.74 -9.49 -10.45
N ASP A 62 -1.07 -10.32 -11.26
CA ASP A 62 -1.76 -11.36 -11.99
C ASP A 62 -2.09 -12.58 -11.13
N ASN A 63 -1.38 -12.79 -10.04
CA ASN A 63 -1.46 -14.03 -9.28
C ASN A 63 -2.05 -13.87 -7.89
N ASP A 64 -2.23 -12.66 -7.39
CA ASP A 64 -2.57 -12.44 -5.99
C ASP A 64 -3.55 -11.31 -5.81
N ASP A 65 -4.39 -11.43 -4.78
CA ASP A 65 -5.27 -10.35 -4.35
C ASP A 65 -4.50 -9.41 -3.44
N GLU A 66 -4.97 -8.17 -3.35
CA GLU A 66 -4.36 -7.16 -2.51
C GLU A 66 -5.43 -6.42 -1.74
N PHE A 67 -5.32 -6.38 -0.41
CA PHE A 67 -6.27 -5.69 0.44
C PHE A 67 -5.72 -4.34 0.88
N PHE A 68 -6.57 -3.30 0.79
CA PHE A 68 -6.24 -1.95 1.25
C PHE A 68 -7.19 -1.54 2.36
N PHE A 69 -6.65 -0.90 3.38
CA PHE A 69 -7.46 -0.40 4.50
C PHE A 69 -6.92 0.95 4.96
N VAL A 70 -7.75 1.99 4.92
CA VAL A 70 -7.33 3.36 5.23
C VAL A 70 -7.45 3.61 6.73
N LEU A 71 -6.39 4.15 7.32
CA LEU A 71 -6.38 4.57 8.72
C LEU A 71 -6.64 6.06 8.84
N GLU A 72 -6.06 6.86 7.94
CA GLU A 72 -6.16 8.31 7.99
C GLU A 72 -6.03 8.86 6.57
N GLY A 73 -6.78 9.92 6.27
CA GLY A 73 -6.72 10.55 4.95
C GLY A 73 -7.80 10.01 4.04
N GLN A 74 -7.47 9.86 2.77
CA GLN A 74 -8.39 9.36 1.76
C GLN A 74 -7.61 8.71 0.64
N LEU A 75 -7.94 7.48 0.32
CA LEU A 75 -7.32 6.76 -0.78
C LEU A 75 -8.34 6.59 -1.90
N LEU A 76 -7.94 6.96 -3.10
CA LEU A 76 -8.73 6.71 -4.30
C LEU A 76 -8.04 5.60 -5.07
N ILE A 77 -8.81 4.61 -5.51
CA ILE A 77 -8.26 3.54 -6.35
C ILE A 77 -9.01 3.59 -7.66
N ASP A 78 -8.31 4.03 -8.70
CA ASP A 78 -8.88 4.10 -10.03
C ASP A 78 -8.88 2.72 -10.65
N LEU A 79 -10.03 2.31 -11.14
CA LEU A 79 -10.20 1.13 -11.97
C LEU A 79 -10.49 1.60 -13.39
N GLU A 80 -10.54 0.67 -14.34
CA GLU A 80 -10.77 1.05 -15.72
C GLU A 80 -12.17 1.61 -15.94
N ASP A 81 -13.15 1.20 -15.10
CA ASP A 81 -14.53 1.61 -15.28
C ASP A 81 -15.05 2.55 -14.19
N ARG A 82 -14.31 2.75 -13.12
CA ARG A 82 -14.76 3.61 -12.02
C ARG A 82 -13.60 3.87 -11.04
N THR A 83 -13.86 4.73 -10.07
CA THR A 83 -12.92 5.01 -8.98
C THR A 83 -13.57 4.58 -7.67
N ILE A 84 -12.81 3.84 -6.86
CA ILE A 84 -13.20 3.47 -5.51
C ILE A 84 -12.64 4.50 -4.57
N GLU A 85 -13.49 5.02 -3.67
CA GLU A 85 -13.06 5.99 -2.66
C GLU A 85 -13.08 5.34 -1.30
N LEU A 86 -11.94 5.42 -0.57
CA LEU A 86 -11.82 4.87 0.77
C LEU A 86 -11.52 6.00 1.75
N ASN A 87 -12.39 6.13 2.74
CA ASN A 87 -12.20 7.06 3.85
C ASN A 87 -11.69 6.28 5.07
N PRO A 88 -11.30 6.95 6.17
CA PRO A 88 -10.76 6.24 7.33
C PRO A 88 -11.68 5.11 7.79
N ASN A 89 -11.07 3.98 8.12
CA ASN A 89 -11.72 2.76 8.56
C ASN A 89 -12.52 2.06 7.47
N GLN A 90 -12.18 2.33 6.20
CA GLN A 90 -12.78 1.63 5.07
C GLN A 90 -11.70 0.88 4.30
N GLY A 91 -12.07 -0.27 3.76
CA GLY A 91 -11.14 -1.10 3.02
C GLY A 91 -11.77 -1.78 1.82
N VAL A 92 -10.93 -2.32 0.95
CA VAL A 92 -11.37 -3.03 -0.25
C VAL A 92 -10.30 -4.03 -0.66
N THR A 93 -10.71 -5.15 -1.22
CA THR A 93 -9.80 -6.10 -1.84
C THR A 93 -9.82 -5.90 -3.35
N ILE A 94 -8.66 -5.62 -3.91
CA ILE A 94 -8.48 -5.59 -5.37
C ILE A 94 -8.05 -6.98 -5.77
N THR A 95 -8.89 -7.66 -6.55
CA THR A 95 -8.62 -9.04 -6.91
C THR A 95 -7.56 -9.11 -8.00
N LYS A 96 -6.92 -10.28 -8.08
CA LYS A 96 -5.85 -10.50 -9.07
C LYS A 96 -6.36 -10.20 -10.47
N GLY A 97 -5.47 -9.71 -11.30
CA GLY A 97 -5.76 -9.38 -12.69
C GLY A 97 -6.43 -8.03 -12.93
N VAL A 98 -6.84 -7.33 -11.87
CA VAL A 98 -7.54 -6.05 -12.03
C VAL A 98 -6.53 -4.92 -12.13
N MET A 99 -6.56 -4.22 -13.26
CA MET A 99 -5.72 -3.05 -13.48
C MET A 99 -6.22 -1.92 -12.60
N HIS A 100 -5.31 -1.30 -11.85
CA HIS A 100 -5.70 -0.27 -10.89
C HIS A 100 -4.59 0.73 -10.65
N ARG A 101 -4.96 1.90 -10.11
CA ARG A 101 -4.01 2.95 -9.74
C ARG A 101 -4.45 3.59 -8.43
N PRO A 102 -3.72 3.37 -7.33
CA PRO A 102 -3.99 4.11 -6.10
C PRO A 102 -3.46 5.53 -6.19
N ARG A 103 -4.19 6.47 -5.62
CA ARG A 103 -3.74 7.86 -5.49
C ARG A 103 -4.34 8.48 -4.24
N ALA A 104 -3.63 9.43 -3.67
CA ALA A 104 -4.03 10.08 -2.44
C ALA A 104 -3.98 11.59 -2.64
N PRO A 105 -5.15 12.27 -2.65
CA PRO A 105 -5.17 13.72 -2.84
C PRO A 105 -4.50 14.49 -1.71
N LYS A 106 -4.41 13.87 -0.53
CA LYS A 106 -3.72 14.44 0.63
C LYS A 106 -2.99 13.31 1.33
N ARG A 107 -2.13 13.66 2.28
CA ARG A 107 -1.36 12.68 3.02
C ARG A 107 -2.27 11.64 3.64
N THR A 108 -2.01 10.38 3.34
CA THR A 108 -2.88 9.26 3.70
C THR A 108 -2.04 8.14 4.27
N THR A 109 -2.56 7.51 5.32
CA THR A 109 -1.96 6.32 5.92
C THR A 109 -2.90 5.15 5.67
N MET A 110 -2.35 4.09 5.10
CA MET A 110 -3.12 2.89 4.80
C MET A 110 -2.34 1.64 5.16
N LEU A 111 -3.04 0.56 5.44
CA LEU A 111 -2.45 -0.76 5.57
C LEU A 111 -2.80 -1.57 4.33
N MET A 112 -1.89 -2.46 3.96
CA MET A 112 -2.11 -3.42 2.88
C MET A 112 -1.82 -4.81 3.41
N VAL A 113 -2.63 -5.78 3.01
CA VAL A 113 -2.41 -7.18 3.32
C VAL A 113 -2.32 -7.93 1.99
N GLU A 114 -1.22 -8.63 1.80
CA GLU A 114 -0.96 -9.31 0.53
C GLU A 114 0.06 -10.42 0.75
N THR A 115 0.27 -11.29 -0.24
CA THR A 115 1.30 -12.32 -0.09
C THR A 115 2.67 -11.67 -0.14
N SER A 116 3.65 -12.33 0.49
CA SER A 116 5.01 -11.81 0.52
C SER A 116 5.65 -11.80 -0.87
N ALA A 117 5.09 -12.55 -1.83
CA ALA A 117 5.63 -12.63 -3.19
C ALA A 117 5.23 -11.47 -4.08
N ILE A 118 4.26 -10.64 -3.66
CA ILE A 118 3.79 -9.52 -4.49
C ILE A 118 4.88 -8.47 -4.67
N GLU A 119 5.03 -8.02 -5.92
CA GLU A 119 5.83 -6.85 -6.26
C GLU A 119 4.92 -5.64 -6.20
N PRO A 120 5.12 -4.69 -5.27
CA PRO A 120 4.18 -3.56 -5.10
C PRO A 120 3.97 -2.73 -6.37
N THR A 121 4.96 -2.69 -7.27
CA THR A 121 4.87 -1.92 -8.52
C THR A 121 4.15 -2.65 -9.63
N GLY A 122 3.76 -3.90 -9.41
CA GLY A 122 3.01 -4.68 -10.38
C GLY A 122 3.76 -5.94 -10.79
N ASP A 123 3.04 -7.01 -10.93
CA ASP A 123 3.55 -8.27 -11.42
C ASP A 123 2.41 -9.12 -11.97
#